data_259dd94ea716c1b1e3cd36c4b935dccc
#
_entry.id   259dd94ea716c1b1e3cd36c4b935dccc
#
_cell.length_a   1.000
_cell.length_b   1.000
_cell.length_c   1.000
_cell.angle_alpha   90.00
_cell.angle_beta   90.00
_cell.angle_gamma   90.00
#
_symmetry.space_group_name_H-M   'P 1'
#
loop_
_entity.id
_entity.type
_entity.pdbx_description
1 polymer ?
#
loop_
_entity_poly.entity_id
_entity_poly.type
_entity_poly.pdbx_seq_one_letter_code
_entity_poly.pdbx_strand_id
1 'polypeptide(L)'
;MLNVFKNKLSQIHKQSKEAKELLRFIGPGILVTVGFIDPGNWAANLAAGADYGYSLLWVVTLSTLMLILLQHNVAHLGIVTGECLSEAATRFLPKRISRPILVTAIMAAQATALAEILGAAIALNMLFGIPIMAGAVITAVVCTLMLWTNSYSRLETWIAGFVSVIAMSYLFEISMVHVDWPQAVVSWTVPNIPALSLIHISEPTR
;
A
#
# COMPACT_ATOMS: atom_id res chain seq x y z
N MET A 1 46.07 -19.47 -12.89
CA MET A 1 44.76 -19.25 -13.56
C MET A 1 43.61 -20.03 -12.92
N LEU A 2 43.75 -21.32 -12.61
CA LEU A 2 42.67 -22.15 -12.04
C LEU A 2 42.15 -21.64 -10.68
N ASN A 3 42.98 -21.13 -9.79
CA ASN A 3 42.59 -20.64 -8.47
C ASN A 3 41.80 -19.32 -8.51
N VAL A 4 42.10 -18.46 -9.49
CA VAL A 4 41.36 -17.22 -9.71
C VAL A 4 39.93 -17.52 -10.22
N PHE A 5 39.82 -18.52 -11.09
CA PHE A 5 38.52 -18.96 -11.61
C PHE A 5 37.64 -19.64 -10.54
N LYS A 6 38.24 -20.48 -9.68
CA LYS A 6 37.56 -21.08 -8.53
C LYS A 6 37.07 -20.03 -7.53
N ASN A 7 37.87 -19.02 -7.22
CA ASN A 7 37.44 -17.92 -6.33
C ASN A 7 36.30 -17.08 -6.93
N LYS A 8 36.35 -16.82 -8.24
CA LYS A 8 35.29 -16.10 -8.94
C LYS A 8 33.95 -16.87 -8.95
N LEU A 9 34.02 -18.18 -9.19
CA LEU A 9 32.87 -19.07 -9.13
C LEU A 9 32.28 -19.18 -7.71
N SER A 10 33.11 -19.24 -6.69
CA SER A 10 32.65 -19.28 -5.30
C SER A 10 31.97 -17.96 -4.85
N GLN A 11 32.48 -16.81 -5.31
CA GLN A 11 31.86 -15.51 -5.08
C GLN A 11 30.52 -15.39 -5.79
N ILE A 12 30.40 -15.83 -7.05
CA ILE A 12 29.11 -15.82 -7.78
C ILE A 12 28.10 -16.73 -7.09
N HIS A 13 28.52 -17.89 -6.59
CA HIS A 13 27.64 -18.82 -5.89
C HIS A 13 27.19 -18.27 -4.53
N LYS A 14 28.06 -17.54 -3.81
CA LYS A 14 27.75 -16.86 -2.57
C LYS A 14 26.74 -15.70 -2.79
N GLN A 15 26.99 -14.85 -3.79
CA GLN A 15 26.06 -13.79 -4.19
C GLN A 15 24.68 -14.31 -4.62
N SER A 16 24.65 -15.45 -5.33
CA SER A 16 23.40 -16.10 -5.71
C SER A 16 22.62 -16.65 -4.51
N LYS A 17 23.30 -17.14 -3.47
CA LYS A 17 22.64 -17.55 -2.22
C LYS A 17 22.10 -16.37 -1.44
N GLU A 18 22.88 -15.31 -1.30
CA GLU A 18 22.45 -14.07 -0.62
C GLU A 18 21.27 -13.40 -1.35
N ALA A 19 21.29 -13.39 -2.69
CA ALA A 19 20.17 -12.91 -3.48
C ALA A 19 18.90 -13.77 -3.30
N LYS A 20 19.03 -15.09 -3.22
CA LYS A 20 17.89 -15.99 -2.96
C LYS A 20 17.33 -15.82 -1.53
N GLU A 21 18.20 -15.59 -0.55
CA GLU A 21 17.77 -15.27 0.81
C GLU A 21 17.01 -13.94 0.83
N LEU A 22 17.52 -12.90 0.16
CA LEU A 22 16.85 -11.62 0.05
C LEU A 22 15.46 -11.75 -0.60
N LEU A 23 15.36 -12.52 -1.69
CA LEU A 23 14.10 -12.79 -2.38
C LEU A 23 13.07 -13.49 -1.47
N ARG A 24 13.52 -14.29 -0.49
CA ARG A 24 12.65 -14.94 0.48
C ARG A 24 11.97 -13.96 1.44
N PHE A 25 12.57 -12.79 1.69
CA PHE A 25 12.00 -11.74 2.52
C PHE A 25 11.15 -10.73 1.74
N ILE A 26 11.24 -10.73 0.41
CA ILE A 26 10.42 -9.83 -0.44
C ILE A 26 8.94 -10.20 -0.37
N GLY A 27 8.59 -11.48 -0.31
CA GLY A 27 7.20 -11.93 -0.27
C GLY A 27 6.38 -11.30 0.87
N PRO A 28 6.82 -11.43 2.14
CA PRO A 28 6.17 -10.76 3.27
C PRO A 28 6.12 -9.23 3.13
N GLY A 29 7.17 -8.61 2.55
CA GLY A 29 7.19 -7.17 2.26
C GLY A 29 6.11 -6.76 1.25
N ILE A 30 5.93 -7.52 0.18
CA ILE A 30 4.85 -7.29 -0.81
C ILE A 30 3.48 -7.42 -0.13
N LEU A 31 3.29 -8.40 0.74
CA LEU A 31 2.04 -8.59 1.48
C LEU A 31 1.68 -7.36 2.31
N VAL A 32 2.65 -6.75 2.98
CA VAL A 32 2.44 -5.52 3.77
C VAL A 32 2.12 -4.33 2.87
N THR A 33 2.74 -4.22 1.69
CA THR A 33 2.47 -3.11 0.76
C THR A 33 1.06 -3.11 0.20
N VAL A 34 0.40 -4.26 0.12
CA VAL A 34 -1.01 -4.36 -0.33
C VAL A 34 -1.96 -3.58 0.56
N GLY A 35 -1.70 -3.50 1.86
CA GLY A 35 -2.51 -2.71 2.78
C GLY A 35 -2.56 -1.21 2.46
N PHE A 36 -1.69 -0.71 1.56
CA PHE A 36 -1.69 0.68 1.08
C PHE A 36 -2.31 0.85 -0.32
N ILE A 37 -2.65 -0.25 -0.99
CA ILE A 37 -3.29 -0.27 -2.31
C ILE A 37 -4.79 -0.43 -2.09
N ASP A 38 -5.43 0.61 -1.59
CA ASP A 38 -6.86 0.61 -1.30
C ASP A 38 -7.61 1.62 -2.19
N PRO A 39 -8.92 1.41 -2.42
CA PRO A 39 -9.73 2.28 -3.27
C PRO A 39 -9.82 3.72 -2.75
N GLY A 40 -9.73 3.95 -1.44
CA GLY A 40 -9.75 5.27 -0.83
C GLY A 40 -8.51 6.08 -1.18
N ASN A 41 -7.33 5.48 -1.07
CA ASN A 41 -6.07 6.11 -1.46
C ASN A 41 -6.06 6.42 -2.96
N TRP A 42 -6.59 5.52 -3.80
CA TRP A 42 -6.67 5.76 -5.23
C TRP A 42 -7.60 6.91 -5.58
N ALA A 43 -8.79 6.95 -4.99
CA ALA A 43 -9.74 8.04 -5.21
C ALA A 43 -9.15 9.39 -4.79
N ALA A 44 -8.47 9.44 -3.63
CA ALA A 44 -7.82 10.65 -3.15
C ALA A 44 -6.68 11.09 -4.08
N ASN A 45 -5.85 10.16 -4.57
CA ASN A 45 -4.76 10.47 -5.48
C ASN A 45 -5.26 10.92 -6.85
N LEU A 46 -6.31 10.30 -7.38
CA LEU A 46 -6.94 10.71 -8.64
C LEU A 46 -7.57 12.09 -8.54
N ALA A 47 -8.32 12.37 -7.45
CA ALA A 47 -8.89 13.69 -7.20
C ALA A 47 -7.79 14.74 -7.06
N ALA A 48 -6.74 14.46 -6.27
CA ALA A 48 -5.60 15.36 -6.11
C ALA A 48 -4.91 15.67 -7.45
N GLY A 49 -4.72 14.67 -8.30
CA GLY A 49 -4.13 14.86 -9.64
C GLY A 49 -5.04 15.65 -10.57
N ALA A 50 -6.36 15.38 -10.54
CA ALA A 50 -7.33 16.08 -11.38
C ALA A 50 -7.49 17.55 -10.99
N ASP A 51 -7.54 17.86 -9.68
CA ASP A 51 -7.82 19.21 -9.18
C ASP A 51 -6.56 20.08 -9.10
N TYR A 52 -5.41 19.49 -8.79
CA TYR A 52 -4.18 20.22 -8.49
C TYR A 52 -3.00 19.91 -9.42
N GLY A 53 -3.20 19.03 -10.42
CA GLY A 53 -2.13 18.62 -11.33
C GLY A 53 -0.92 18.05 -10.57
N TYR A 54 0.26 18.56 -10.84
CA TYR A 54 1.51 18.11 -10.21
C TYR A 54 1.80 18.74 -8.84
N SER A 55 1.00 19.72 -8.40
CA SER A 55 1.32 20.58 -7.22
C SER A 55 1.52 19.80 -5.92
N LEU A 56 0.92 18.60 -5.79
CA LEU A 56 0.99 17.78 -4.59
C LEU A 56 2.01 16.62 -4.65
N LEU A 57 2.83 16.52 -5.69
CA LEU A 57 3.82 15.44 -5.82
C LEU A 57 4.83 15.42 -4.66
N TRP A 58 5.22 16.55 -4.13
CA TRP A 58 6.10 16.64 -2.96
C TRP A 58 5.48 16.02 -1.70
N VAL A 59 4.14 16.10 -1.56
CA VAL A 59 3.40 15.50 -0.43
C VAL A 59 3.50 13.98 -0.48
N VAL A 60 3.41 13.37 -1.68
CA VAL A 60 3.55 11.93 -1.86
C VAL A 60 4.94 11.46 -1.40
N THR A 61 5.99 12.20 -1.76
CA THR A 61 7.35 11.89 -1.31
C THR A 61 7.50 12.02 0.21
N LEU A 62 6.99 13.11 0.78
CA LEU A 62 7.01 13.33 2.23
C LEU A 62 6.26 12.22 2.96
N SER A 63 5.07 11.87 2.50
CA SER A 63 4.27 10.76 3.07
C SER A 63 5.00 9.43 3.00
N THR A 64 5.67 9.15 1.88
CA THR A 64 6.47 7.93 1.71
C THR A 64 7.65 7.89 2.69
N LEU A 65 8.36 8.99 2.86
CA LEU A 65 9.45 9.08 3.85
C LEU A 65 8.94 8.86 5.28
N MET A 66 7.83 9.50 5.63
CA MET A 66 7.18 9.28 6.94
C MET A 66 6.78 7.82 7.13
N LEU A 67 6.20 7.20 6.11
CA LEU A 67 5.82 5.80 6.13
C LEU A 67 7.02 4.88 6.38
N ILE A 68 8.12 5.08 5.66
CA ILE A 68 9.36 4.30 5.82
C ILE A 68 9.87 4.42 7.27
N LEU A 69 9.91 5.62 7.82
CA LEU A 69 10.38 5.85 9.19
C LEU A 69 9.47 5.17 10.22
N LEU A 70 8.16 5.31 10.08
CA LEU A 70 7.20 4.71 11.01
C LEU A 70 7.21 3.18 10.92
N GLN A 71 7.21 2.61 9.72
CA GLN A 71 7.26 1.16 9.54
C GLN A 71 8.59 0.57 10.04
N HIS A 72 9.71 1.26 9.80
CA HIS A 72 11.00 0.83 10.34
C HIS A 72 10.97 0.74 11.87
N ASN A 73 10.42 1.75 12.54
CA ASN A 73 10.32 1.77 14.00
C ASN A 73 9.41 0.64 14.52
N VAL A 74 8.27 0.39 13.86
CA VAL A 74 7.36 -0.70 14.24
C VAL A 74 8.00 -2.07 14.02
N ALA A 75 8.70 -2.27 12.90
CA ALA A 75 9.43 -3.50 12.64
C ALA A 75 10.56 -3.72 13.67
N HIS A 76 11.30 -2.67 14.00
CA HIS A 76 12.35 -2.73 15.02
C HIS A 76 11.79 -3.06 16.40
N LEU A 77 10.63 -2.48 16.77
CA LEU A 77 9.93 -2.83 18.00
C LEU A 77 9.61 -4.33 18.05
N GLY A 78 9.02 -4.86 16.96
CA GLY A 78 8.68 -6.29 16.88
C GLY A 78 9.91 -7.21 16.96
N ILE A 79 11.03 -6.84 16.32
CA ILE A 79 12.26 -7.62 16.36
C ILE A 79 12.87 -7.64 17.78
N VAL A 80 12.86 -6.50 18.47
CA VAL A 80 13.50 -6.37 19.80
C VAL A 80 12.63 -6.96 20.90
N THR A 81 11.32 -6.75 20.85
CA THR A 81 10.41 -7.14 21.94
C THR A 81 9.70 -8.47 21.68
N GLY A 82 9.62 -8.93 20.46
CA GLY A 82 8.78 -10.06 20.04
C GLY A 82 7.28 -9.74 20.06
N GLU A 83 6.90 -8.49 20.32
CA GLU A 83 5.51 -8.05 20.46
C GLU A 83 5.08 -7.20 19.27
N CYS A 84 3.82 -7.33 18.85
CA CYS A 84 3.24 -6.41 17.89
C CYS A 84 2.91 -5.05 18.56
N LEU A 85 2.65 -4.02 17.76
CA LEU A 85 2.40 -2.67 18.25
C LEU A 85 1.22 -2.61 19.24
N SER A 86 0.16 -3.38 19.02
CA SER A 86 -1.00 -3.44 19.91
C SER A 86 -0.69 -4.11 21.25
N GLU A 87 0.14 -5.14 21.26
CA GLU A 87 0.61 -5.81 22.48
C GLU A 87 1.52 -4.88 23.28
N ALA A 88 2.49 -4.26 22.62
CA ALA A 88 3.36 -3.27 23.25
C ALA A 88 2.56 -2.09 23.81
N ALA A 89 1.55 -1.59 23.10
CA ALA A 89 0.68 -0.52 23.58
C ALA A 89 -0.09 -0.95 24.85
N THR A 90 -0.56 -2.20 24.94
CA THR A 90 -1.25 -2.69 26.14
C THR A 90 -0.34 -2.91 27.32
N ARG A 91 0.91 -3.27 27.06
CA ARG A 91 1.90 -3.60 28.09
C ARG A 91 2.58 -2.35 28.68
N PHE A 92 2.99 -1.43 27.82
CA PHE A 92 3.81 -0.28 28.22
C PHE A 92 3.01 1.00 28.49
N LEU A 93 1.79 1.11 27.97
CA LEU A 93 0.95 2.29 28.21
C LEU A 93 -0.09 2.03 29.31
N PRO A 94 -0.44 3.07 30.10
CA PRO A 94 -1.53 2.96 31.07
C PRO A 94 -2.86 2.68 30.36
N LYS A 95 -3.72 1.86 30.96
CA LYS A 95 -5.01 1.42 30.38
C LYS A 95 -5.90 2.58 29.92
N ARG A 96 -5.77 3.76 30.52
CA ARG A 96 -6.51 4.97 30.13
C ARG A 96 -6.12 5.49 28.75
N ILE A 97 -4.89 5.21 28.29
CA ILE A 97 -4.34 5.63 26.99
C ILE A 97 -4.43 4.49 25.99
N SER A 98 -4.04 3.28 26.38
CA SER A 98 -3.98 2.15 25.45
C SER A 98 -5.38 1.74 24.94
N ARG A 99 -6.41 1.74 25.78
CA ARG A 99 -7.77 1.35 25.37
C ARG A 99 -8.35 2.24 24.27
N PRO A 100 -8.36 3.60 24.40
CA PRO A 100 -8.84 4.46 23.32
C PRO A 100 -8.04 4.26 22.00
N ILE A 101 -6.71 4.16 22.08
CA ILE A 101 -5.87 3.92 20.92
C ILE A 101 -6.25 2.61 20.20
N LEU A 102 -6.45 1.52 20.96
CA LEU A 102 -6.84 0.24 20.37
C LEU A 102 -8.25 0.28 19.78
N VAL A 103 -9.18 0.96 20.43
CA VAL A 103 -10.54 1.14 19.89
C VAL A 103 -10.50 1.92 18.57
N THR A 104 -9.76 3.03 18.52
CA THR A 104 -9.62 3.80 17.27
C THR A 104 -8.93 2.97 16.17
N ALA A 105 -7.94 2.17 16.52
CA ALA A 105 -7.27 1.27 15.56
C ALA A 105 -8.23 0.20 15.00
N ILE A 106 -9.08 -0.39 15.85
CA ILE A 106 -10.11 -1.35 15.42
C ILE A 106 -11.13 -0.68 14.51
N MET A 107 -11.62 0.51 14.88
CA MET A 107 -12.57 1.27 14.05
C MET A 107 -11.95 1.64 12.69
N ALA A 108 -10.69 2.06 12.67
CA ALA A 108 -9.97 2.35 11.44
C ALA A 108 -9.84 1.10 10.55
N ALA A 109 -9.46 -0.04 11.12
CA ALA A 109 -9.35 -1.31 10.39
C ALA A 109 -10.70 -1.74 9.78
N GLN A 110 -11.81 -1.58 10.53
CA GLN A 110 -13.15 -1.87 10.02
C GLN A 110 -13.55 -0.93 8.89
N ALA A 111 -13.26 0.37 9.02
CA ALA A 111 -13.54 1.34 7.96
C ALA A 111 -12.76 1.03 6.68
N THR A 112 -11.48 0.67 6.81
CA THR A 112 -10.64 0.24 5.67
C THR A 112 -11.21 -1.01 5.00
N ALA A 113 -11.57 -2.04 5.77
CA ALA A 113 -12.14 -3.27 5.21
C ALA A 113 -13.47 -3.01 4.46
N LEU A 114 -14.31 -2.10 4.96
CA LEU A 114 -15.53 -1.70 4.25
C LEU A 114 -15.22 -0.95 2.96
N ALA A 115 -14.23 -0.07 2.96
CA ALA A 115 -13.79 0.66 1.77
C ALA A 115 -13.25 -0.29 0.69
N GLU A 116 -12.49 -1.32 1.06
CA GLU A 116 -11.97 -2.34 0.16
C GLU A 116 -13.10 -3.16 -0.48
N ILE A 117 -14.07 -3.62 0.31
CA ILE A 117 -15.26 -4.34 -0.19
C ILE A 117 -16.04 -3.47 -1.17
N LEU A 118 -16.23 -2.20 -0.82
CA LEU A 118 -16.95 -1.24 -1.67
C LEU A 118 -16.19 -1.00 -2.99
N GLY A 119 -14.87 -0.83 -2.93
CA GLY A 119 -14.03 -0.66 -4.12
C GLY A 119 -14.14 -1.83 -5.09
N ALA A 120 -14.07 -3.06 -4.57
CA ALA A 120 -14.28 -4.27 -5.37
C ALA A 120 -15.70 -4.35 -5.95
N ALA A 121 -16.72 -3.95 -5.19
CA ALA A 121 -18.11 -3.91 -5.66
C ALA A 121 -18.31 -2.89 -6.79
N ILE A 122 -17.66 -1.71 -6.69
CA ILE A 122 -17.67 -0.70 -7.74
C ILE A 122 -16.98 -1.23 -8.99
N ALA A 123 -15.84 -1.90 -8.86
CA ALA A 123 -15.16 -2.51 -10.00
C ALA A 123 -16.02 -3.57 -10.69
N LEU A 124 -16.72 -4.43 -9.94
CA LEU A 124 -17.66 -5.40 -10.49
C LEU A 124 -18.84 -4.73 -11.18
N ASN A 125 -19.31 -3.61 -10.66
CA ASN A 125 -20.37 -2.83 -11.32
C ASN A 125 -19.88 -2.22 -12.64
N MET A 126 -18.69 -1.63 -12.65
CA MET A 126 -18.13 -1.01 -13.87
C MET A 126 -17.81 -2.03 -14.96
N LEU A 127 -17.31 -3.21 -14.60
CA LEU A 127 -16.90 -4.24 -15.58
C LEU A 127 -18.06 -5.12 -16.05
N PHE A 128 -18.98 -5.44 -15.17
CA PHE A 128 -20.02 -6.45 -15.43
C PHE A 128 -21.44 -5.93 -15.24
N GLY A 129 -21.64 -4.68 -14.85
CA GLY A 129 -22.96 -4.11 -14.57
C GLY A 129 -23.66 -4.69 -13.34
N ILE A 130 -22.92 -5.37 -12.45
CA ILE A 130 -23.49 -5.99 -11.23
C ILE A 130 -23.89 -4.87 -10.25
N PRO A 131 -25.10 -4.88 -9.67
CA PRO A 131 -25.48 -3.90 -8.66
C PRO A 131 -24.50 -3.87 -7.49
N ILE A 132 -24.12 -2.69 -7.00
CA ILE A 132 -23.08 -2.51 -5.97
C ILE A 132 -23.35 -3.37 -4.73
N MET A 133 -24.62 -3.45 -4.29
CA MET A 133 -24.98 -4.29 -3.13
C MET A 133 -24.70 -5.77 -3.37
N ALA A 134 -25.02 -6.29 -4.55
CA ALA A 134 -24.72 -7.67 -4.92
C ALA A 134 -23.21 -7.88 -5.05
N GLY A 135 -22.50 -6.94 -5.66
CA GLY A 135 -21.03 -6.95 -5.76
C GLY A 135 -20.36 -6.99 -4.40
N ALA A 136 -20.83 -6.19 -3.44
CA ALA A 136 -20.30 -6.19 -2.07
C ALA A 136 -20.50 -7.56 -1.36
N VAL A 137 -21.69 -8.16 -1.50
CA VAL A 137 -21.94 -9.49 -0.94
C VAL A 137 -21.05 -10.56 -1.59
N ILE A 138 -20.94 -10.55 -2.92
CA ILE A 138 -20.06 -11.47 -3.66
C ILE A 138 -18.63 -11.33 -3.18
N THR A 139 -18.11 -10.10 -3.10
CA THR A 139 -16.75 -9.83 -2.64
C THR A 139 -16.53 -10.34 -1.22
N ALA A 140 -17.44 -10.03 -0.29
CA ALA A 140 -17.34 -10.47 1.10
C ALA A 140 -17.30 -12.00 1.21
N VAL A 141 -18.17 -12.69 0.46
CA VAL A 141 -18.21 -14.16 0.43
C VAL A 141 -16.92 -14.73 -0.15
N VAL A 142 -16.46 -14.22 -1.29
CA VAL A 142 -15.22 -14.67 -1.94
C VAL A 142 -14.01 -14.48 -1.02
N CYS A 143 -13.87 -13.29 -0.43
CA CYS A 143 -12.76 -13.01 0.50
C CYS A 143 -12.81 -13.92 1.72
N THR A 144 -13.99 -14.14 2.30
CA THR A 144 -14.15 -15.07 3.46
C THR A 144 -13.76 -16.48 3.09
N LEU A 145 -14.21 -16.98 1.93
CA LEU A 145 -13.85 -18.31 1.45
C LEU A 145 -12.36 -18.43 1.16
N MET A 146 -11.75 -17.42 0.54
CA MET A 146 -10.31 -17.39 0.29
C MET A 146 -9.50 -17.43 1.59
N LEU A 147 -9.90 -16.66 2.59
CA LEU A 147 -9.24 -16.67 3.90
C LEU A 147 -9.41 -17.99 4.63
N TRP A 148 -10.57 -18.64 4.50
CA TRP A 148 -10.85 -19.91 5.17
C TRP A 148 -10.14 -21.09 4.53
N THR A 149 -10.07 -21.13 3.19
CA THR A 149 -9.61 -22.32 2.45
C THR A 149 -8.11 -22.28 2.14
N ASN A 150 -7.46 -21.12 2.18
CA ASN A 150 -6.07 -20.98 1.78
C ASN A 150 -5.12 -20.87 2.96
N SER A 151 -3.93 -21.45 2.79
CA SER A 151 -2.81 -21.24 3.69
C SER A 151 -2.17 -19.87 3.43
N TYR A 152 -1.49 -19.32 4.43
CA TYR A 152 -0.77 -18.03 4.33
C TYR A 152 0.12 -17.96 3.08
N SER A 153 0.89 -19.00 2.79
CA SER A 153 1.79 -19.04 1.63
C SER A 153 1.07 -18.97 0.28
N ARG A 154 -0.14 -19.54 0.18
CA ARG A 154 -0.94 -19.41 -1.05
C ARG A 154 -1.50 -18.01 -1.21
N LEU A 155 -2.00 -17.41 -0.12
CA LEU A 155 -2.48 -16.03 -0.14
C LEU A 155 -1.36 -15.07 -0.56
N GLU A 156 -0.17 -15.22 0.00
CA GLU A 156 1.02 -14.44 -0.38
C GLU A 156 1.30 -14.53 -1.90
N THR A 157 1.24 -15.72 -2.48
CA THR A 157 1.45 -15.93 -3.91
C THR A 157 0.37 -15.24 -4.76
N TRP A 158 -0.91 -15.38 -4.38
CA TRP A 158 -2.02 -14.73 -5.07
C TRP A 158 -1.89 -13.21 -5.01
N ILE A 159 -1.60 -12.68 -3.85
CA ILE A 159 -1.42 -11.24 -3.62
C ILE A 159 -0.25 -10.71 -4.45
N ALA A 160 0.90 -11.40 -4.45
CA ALA A 160 2.03 -11.01 -5.29
C ALA A 160 1.67 -10.98 -6.79
N GLY A 161 0.85 -11.94 -7.25
CA GLY A 161 0.31 -11.95 -8.62
C GLY A 161 -0.55 -10.73 -8.92
N PHE A 162 -1.51 -10.39 -8.05
CA PHE A 162 -2.37 -9.23 -8.23
C PHE A 162 -1.59 -7.91 -8.20
N VAL A 163 -0.65 -7.75 -7.26
CA VAL A 163 0.22 -6.57 -7.21
C VAL A 163 1.04 -6.42 -8.48
N SER A 164 1.52 -7.53 -9.04
CA SER A 164 2.26 -7.50 -10.32
C SER A 164 1.38 -7.02 -11.47
N VAL A 165 0.12 -7.47 -11.54
CA VAL A 165 -0.85 -7.00 -12.54
C VAL A 165 -1.12 -5.51 -12.37
N ILE A 166 -1.34 -5.03 -11.16
CA ILE A 166 -1.56 -3.61 -10.85
C ILE A 166 -0.34 -2.79 -11.27
N ALA A 167 0.88 -3.23 -10.91
CA ALA A 167 2.11 -2.54 -11.30
C ALA A 167 2.26 -2.45 -12.83
N MET A 168 1.97 -3.54 -13.54
CA MET A 168 2.00 -3.55 -15.00
C MET A 168 0.96 -2.62 -15.61
N SER A 169 -0.24 -2.55 -15.03
CA SER A 169 -1.30 -1.64 -15.46
C SER A 169 -0.87 -0.17 -15.33
N TYR A 170 -0.24 0.20 -14.22
CA TYR A 170 0.30 1.56 -14.04
C TYR A 170 1.43 1.89 -15.01
N LEU A 171 2.34 0.93 -15.27
CA LEU A 171 3.40 1.14 -16.26
C LEU A 171 2.82 1.35 -17.67
N PHE A 172 1.78 0.61 -18.00
CA PHE A 172 1.06 0.79 -19.28
C PHE A 172 0.38 2.15 -19.32
N GLU A 173 -0.35 2.53 -18.28
CA GLU A 173 -1.05 3.81 -18.18
C GLU A 173 -0.10 5.00 -18.32
N ILE A 174 1.03 5.00 -17.60
CA ILE A 174 2.01 6.10 -17.69
C ILE A 174 2.66 6.19 -19.07
N SER A 175 2.73 5.08 -19.81
CA SER A 175 3.23 5.07 -21.18
C SER A 175 2.28 5.71 -22.19
N MET A 176 0.99 5.76 -21.87
CA MET A 176 -0.04 6.34 -22.72
C MET A 176 -0.30 7.83 -22.44
N VAL A 177 0.05 8.30 -21.25
CA VAL A 177 -0.20 9.67 -20.81
C VAL A 177 0.99 10.56 -21.20
N HIS A 178 0.69 11.73 -21.75
CA HIS A 178 1.70 12.75 -22.00
C HIS A 178 2.03 13.48 -20.70
N VAL A 179 3.18 13.16 -20.12
CA VAL A 179 3.64 13.77 -18.86
C VAL A 179 4.53 14.99 -19.16
N ASP A 180 4.19 16.13 -18.58
CA ASP A 180 5.07 17.30 -18.58
C ASP A 180 6.14 17.14 -17.49
N TRP A 181 7.24 16.46 -17.85
CA TRP A 181 8.34 16.17 -16.95
C TRP A 181 9.00 17.41 -16.32
N PRO A 182 9.26 18.51 -17.06
CA PRO A 182 9.79 19.73 -16.47
C PRO A 182 8.91 20.27 -15.35
N GLN A 183 7.60 20.37 -15.58
CA GLN A 183 6.65 20.85 -14.58
C GLN A 183 6.53 19.87 -13.39
N ALA A 184 6.50 18.59 -13.66
CA ALA A 184 6.43 17.54 -12.62
C ALA A 184 7.66 17.62 -11.68
N VAL A 185 8.88 17.74 -12.22
CA VAL A 185 10.11 17.83 -11.43
C VAL A 185 10.15 19.11 -10.58
N VAL A 186 9.74 20.26 -11.14
CA VAL A 186 9.67 21.50 -10.38
C VAL A 186 8.68 21.39 -9.22
N SER A 187 7.47 20.89 -9.49
CA SER A 187 6.43 20.70 -8.46
C SER A 187 6.80 19.64 -7.42
N TRP A 188 7.64 18.68 -7.77
CA TRP A 188 8.14 17.68 -6.84
C TRP A 188 9.19 18.24 -5.87
N THR A 189 10.06 19.14 -6.36
CA THR A 189 11.17 19.67 -5.57
C THR A 189 10.82 20.96 -4.81
N VAL A 190 9.88 21.74 -5.32
CA VAL A 190 9.44 23.00 -4.71
C VAL A 190 8.06 22.79 -4.08
N PRO A 191 7.97 22.70 -2.73
CA PRO A 191 6.70 22.58 -2.05
C PRO A 191 5.78 23.77 -2.35
N ASN A 192 4.64 23.49 -2.94
CA ASN A 192 3.59 24.47 -3.16
C ASN A 192 2.30 23.95 -2.53
N ILE A 193 1.69 24.76 -1.69
CA ILE A 193 0.37 24.46 -1.13
C ILE A 193 -0.61 25.29 -1.97
N PRO A 194 -1.42 24.62 -2.82
CA PRO A 194 -2.49 25.31 -3.54
C PRO A 194 -3.34 26.06 -2.51
N ALA A 195 -3.68 27.30 -2.79
CA ALA A 195 -4.53 28.10 -1.92
C ALA A 195 -5.90 27.40 -1.86
N LEU A 196 -6.06 26.51 -0.91
CA LEU A 196 -7.32 25.88 -0.56
C LEU A 196 -8.20 26.97 0.03
N SER A 197 -8.97 27.61 -0.80
CA SER A 197 -10.15 28.31 -0.31
C SER A 197 -11.06 27.24 0.29
N LEU A 198 -11.13 27.15 1.60
CA LEU A 198 -12.06 26.28 2.33
C LEU A 198 -13.53 26.48 1.87
N ILE A 199 -13.81 27.55 1.14
CA ILE A 199 -15.10 27.90 0.54
C ILE A 199 -15.42 26.97 -0.66
N HIS A 200 -14.41 26.43 -1.38
CA HIS A 200 -14.64 25.56 -2.54
C HIS A 200 -14.97 24.11 -2.19
N ILE A 201 -14.77 23.69 -0.95
CA ILE A 201 -15.21 22.36 -0.46
C ILE A 201 -16.73 22.30 -0.26
N SER A 202 -17.39 23.44 -0.18
CA SER A 202 -18.83 23.54 0.11
C SER A 202 -19.72 23.88 -1.11
N GLU A 203 -19.14 24.15 -2.28
CA GLU A 203 -19.94 24.37 -3.48
C GLU A 203 -20.13 23.05 -4.25
N PRO A 204 -21.38 22.52 -4.32
CA PRO A 204 -21.66 21.43 -5.23
C PRO A 204 -21.43 21.97 -6.64
N THR A 205 -20.48 21.37 -7.36
CA THR A 205 -20.29 21.61 -8.79
C THR A 205 -21.63 21.42 -9.52
N ARG A 206 -22.14 22.52 -10.08
CA ARG A 206 -23.27 22.50 -10.99
C ARG A 206 -22.92 21.83 -12.30
#